data_1f8774a7abd540cdc9dcefd703e5c497
#
_entry.id   1f8774a7abd540cdc9dcefd703e5c497
#
_cell.length_a   1.000
_cell.length_b   1.000
_cell.length_c   1.000
_cell.angle_alpha   90.00
_cell.angle_beta   90.00
_cell.angle_gamma   90.00
#
_symmetry.space_group_name_H-M   'P 1'
#
loop_
_entity.id
_entity.type
_entity.pdbx_description
1 polymer ?
#
loop_
_entity_poly.entity_id
_entity_poly.type
_entity_poly.pdbx_seq_one_letter_code
_entity_poly.pdbx_strand_id
1 'polypeptide(L)'
;FLICFSGYLWQFKQFSFTSKFVPIHVKIITCYNKVTVVKVLILGLIGLLFSVGFVSQSFAHTTVEVEPYKIEVGWGLEPPVVSIRNDFVFKITEPGDTPNSYTGVTNAFKNVEVTAMFGGVSKKIDIHSDPKLGYYFSPVIPTKTGTYIMYLKGEINGIPINVQIPVEDVESTAVLDFPQTSGSSSDQDVISLKNAISSLQRDVSSMKDGSENVNGGAAYDFAI
;
A
#
# COMPACT_ATOMS: atom_id res chain seq x y z
N PHE A 1 -44.89 -7.77 31.13
CA PHE A 1 -45.00 -6.39 30.69
C PHE A 1 -44.66 -6.35 29.18
N LEU A 2 -45.69 -6.09 28.35
CA LEU A 2 -45.60 -5.90 26.90
C LEU A 2 -45.41 -4.40 26.63
N ILE A 3 -44.39 -4.08 25.86
CA ILE A 3 -44.19 -2.70 25.34
C ILE A 3 -44.65 -2.71 23.88
N CYS A 4 -45.72 -1.96 23.57
CA CYS A 4 -46.21 -1.78 22.20
C CYS A 4 -45.57 -0.49 21.60
N PHE A 5 -44.83 -0.65 20.50
CA PHE A 5 -44.35 0.46 19.67
C PHE A 5 -45.28 0.63 18.46
N SER A 6 -45.74 1.86 18.24
CA SER A 6 -46.59 2.24 17.10
C SER A 6 -45.72 2.92 16.03
N GLY A 7 -45.57 2.26 14.89
CA GLY A 7 -44.89 2.83 13.72
C GLY A 7 -45.85 3.02 12.53
N TYR A 8 -45.68 4.07 11.75
CA TYR A 8 -46.47 4.34 10.54
C TYR A 8 -45.60 4.02 9.30
N LEU A 9 -46.12 3.15 8.43
CA LEU A 9 -45.53 2.89 7.11
C LEU A 9 -46.37 3.56 6.04
N TRP A 10 -45.77 4.41 5.19
CA TRP A 10 -46.41 4.99 4.03
C TRP A 10 -46.17 4.07 2.82
N GLN A 11 -47.28 3.55 2.24
CA GLN A 11 -47.19 2.78 1.00
C GLN A 11 -47.84 3.62 -0.12
N PHE A 12 -47.01 4.02 -1.10
CA PHE A 12 -47.49 4.65 -2.33
C PHE A 12 -47.94 3.56 -3.33
N LYS A 13 -49.22 3.50 -3.62
CA LYS A 13 -49.76 2.70 -4.71
C LYS A 13 -50.10 3.66 -5.86
N GLN A 14 -49.31 3.60 -6.92
CA GLN A 14 -49.55 4.38 -8.14
C GLN A 14 -50.69 3.65 -8.95
N PHE A 15 -51.87 4.21 -8.93
CA PHE A 15 -52.94 3.82 -9.84
C PHE A 15 -53.22 5.00 -10.76
N SER A 16 -53.24 4.72 -12.05
CA SER A 16 -53.54 5.69 -13.13
C SER A 16 -55.01 6.01 -13.15
N PHE A 17 -55.28 7.31 -13.38
CA PHE A 17 -56.55 7.95 -13.74
C PHE A 17 -57.61 8.20 -12.64
N THR A 18 -57.76 9.51 -12.42
CA THR A 18 -58.92 10.24 -11.85
C THR A 18 -59.33 9.99 -10.40
N SER A 19 -59.19 11.08 -9.65
CA SER A 19 -59.93 11.45 -8.46
C SER A 19 -59.67 10.76 -7.14
N LYS A 20 -59.28 11.61 -6.18
CA LYS A 20 -59.26 11.44 -4.72
C LYS A 20 -58.22 10.52 -4.13
N PHE A 21 -57.15 11.14 -3.70
CA PHE A 21 -56.23 10.56 -2.73
C PHE A 21 -56.98 10.26 -1.42
N VAL A 22 -57.13 9.00 -1.07
CA VAL A 22 -57.53 8.56 0.26
C VAL A 22 -56.27 8.01 0.93
N PRO A 23 -55.72 8.68 1.98
CA PRO A 23 -54.59 8.14 2.70
C PRO A 23 -55.03 6.92 3.49
N ILE A 24 -54.58 5.72 3.09
CA ILE A 24 -54.77 4.50 3.87
C ILE A 24 -53.71 4.48 4.95
N HIS A 25 -54.09 4.82 6.17
CA HIS A 25 -53.23 4.68 7.34
C HIS A 25 -53.23 3.19 7.76
N VAL A 26 -52.18 2.45 7.43
CA VAL A 26 -52.00 1.10 7.97
C VAL A 26 -51.18 1.21 9.26
N LYS A 27 -51.85 0.92 10.37
CA LYS A 27 -51.25 0.92 11.71
C LYS A 27 -50.73 -0.50 11.98
N ILE A 28 -49.42 -0.68 11.85
CA ILE A 28 -48.76 -1.94 12.23
C ILE A 28 -48.47 -1.86 13.73
N ILE A 29 -49.20 -2.59 14.52
CA ILE A 29 -48.94 -2.74 15.96
C ILE A 29 -48.09 -4.00 16.13
N THR A 30 -46.80 -3.81 16.35
CA THR A 30 -45.89 -4.92 16.63
C THR A 30 -45.69 -5.01 18.16
N CYS A 31 -46.24 -6.04 18.77
CA CYS A 31 -46.03 -6.35 20.19
C CYS A 31 -44.74 -7.16 20.34
N TYR A 32 -43.70 -6.52 20.87
CA TYR A 32 -42.45 -7.21 21.22
C TYR A 32 -42.45 -7.64 22.67
N ASN A 33 -42.14 -8.93 22.89
CA ASN A 33 -41.92 -9.43 24.24
C ASN A 33 -40.62 -8.79 24.80
N LYS A 34 -40.63 -8.41 26.08
CA LYS A 34 -39.50 -7.78 26.79
C LYS A 34 -38.17 -8.54 26.59
N VAL A 35 -38.25 -9.86 26.53
CA VAL A 35 -37.09 -10.75 26.27
C VAL A 35 -36.53 -10.57 24.86
N THR A 36 -37.37 -10.34 23.85
CA THR A 36 -36.93 -10.13 22.45
C THR A 36 -36.24 -8.77 22.29
N VAL A 37 -36.77 -7.72 22.94
CA VAL A 37 -36.14 -6.38 22.92
C VAL A 37 -34.76 -6.41 23.56
N VAL A 38 -34.61 -7.09 24.71
CA VAL A 38 -33.31 -7.24 25.40
C VAL A 38 -32.32 -8.02 24.52
N LYS A 39 -32.75 -9.10 23.86
CA LYS A 39 -31.87 -9.86 22.96
C LYS A 39 -31.38 -9.02 21.76
N VAL A 40 -32.26 -8.23 21.16
CA VAL A 40 -31.89 -7.34 20.04
C VAL A 40 -30.92 -6.24 20.50
N LEU A 41 -31.12 -5.67 21.69
CA LEU A 41 -30.20 -4.68 22.26
C LEU A 41 -28.84 -5.29 22.58
N ILE A 42 -28.79 -6.52 23.11
CA ILE A 42 -27.52 -7.19 23.40
C ILE A 42 -26.78 -7.52 22.09
N LEU A 43 -27.48 -8.03 21.07
CA LEU A 43 -26.88 -8.29 19.74
C LEU A 43 -26.37 -7.00 19.08
N GLY A 44 -27.12 -5.90 19.19
CA GLY A 44 -26.70 -4.59 18.70
C GLY A 44 -25.45 -4.05 19.42
N LEU A 45 -25.39 -4.24 20.76
CA LEU A 45 -24.24 -3.85 21.56
C LEU A 45 -22.99 -4.68 21.24
N ILE A 46 -23.15 -5.99 21.04
CA ILE A 46 -22.07 -6.89 20.61
C ILE A 46 -21.58 -6.51 19.21
N GLY A 47 -22.48 -6.23 18.26
CA GLY A 47 -22.13 -5.74 16.93
C GLY A 47 -21.36 -4.43 16.96
N LEU A 48 -21.74 -3.49 17.84
CA LEU A 48 -21.04 -2.22 18.03
C LEU A 48 -19.65 -2.42 18.63
N LEU A 49 -19.50 -3.32 19.62
CA LEU A 49 -18.20 -3.67 20.19
C LEU A 49 -17.27 -4.35 19.17
N PHE A 50 -17.80 -5.19 18.28
CA PHE A 50 -17.03 -5.81 17.22
C PHE A 50 -16.57 -4.80 16.15
N SER A 51 -17.35 -3.75 15.85
CA SER A 51 -16.99 -2.74 14.87
C SER A 51 -15.85 -1.81 15.32
N VAL A 52 -15.65 -1.64 16.62
CA VAL A 52 -14.57 -0.81 17.20
C VAL A 52 -13.22 -1.56 17.23
N GLY A 53 -13.24 -2.91 17.16
CA GLY A 53 -12.02 -3.75 17.27
C GLY A 53 -11.14 -3.81 16.02
N PHE A 54 -11.57 -3.25 14.86
CA PHE A 54 -10.82 -3.34 13.60
C PHE A 54 -10.19 -2.01 13.16
N VAL A 55 -9.90 -1.09 14.09
CA VAL A 55 -9.08 0.08 13.74
C VAL A 55 -7.63 -0.40 13.67
N SER A 56 -7.17 -0.79 12.50
CA SER A 56 -5.75 -1.00 12.22
C SER A 56 -5.08 0.36 12.38
N GLN A 57 -4.21 0.50 13.37
CA GLN A 57 -3.33 1.65 13.47
C GLN A 57 -2.27 1.47 12.37
N SER A 58 -2.40 2.23 11.29
CA SER A 58 -1.33 2.38 10.31
C SER A 58 -0.27 3.30 10.94
N PHE A 59 0.82 2.72 11.41
CA PHE A 59 2.02 3.46 11.76
C PHE A 59 2.89 3.52 10.50
N ALA A 60 3.00 4.70 9.93
CA ALA A 60 3.88 4.96 8.79
C ALA A 60 5.37 4.79 9.15
N HIS A 61 5.73 4.99 10.42
CA HIS A 61 7.09 4.81 10.94
C HIS A 61 7.14 3.75 12.03
N THR A 62 8.12 2.84 11.94
CA THR A 62 8.36 1.84 12.98
C THR A 62 9.28 2.40 14.04
N THR A 63 8.90 2.24 15.31
CA THR A 63 9.68 2.70 16.45
C THR A 63 10.20 1.52 17.25
N VAL A 64 11.49 1.58 17.62
CA VAL A 64 12.16 0.62 18.52
C VAL A 64 12.83 1.40 19.64
N GLU A 65 12.70 0.91 20.87
CA GLU A 65 13.33 1.49 22.06
C GLU A 65 14.58 0.68 22.43
N VAL A 66 15.72 1.36 22.51
CA VAL A 66 16.99 0.83 23.02
C VAL A 66 17.48 1.85 24.04
N GLU A 67 17.14 1.63 25.29
CA GLU A 67 17.36 2.59 26.37
C GLU A 67 18.79 3.19 26.36
N PRO A 68 18.93 4.52 26.45
CA PRO A 68 17.88 5.54 26.62
C PRO A 68 17.24 6.02 25.29
N TYR A 69 17.61 5.46 24.15
CA TYR A 69 17.24 5.94 22.82
C TYR A 69 15.90 5.37 22.34
N LYS A 70 15.15 6.24 21.66
CA LYS A 70 14.00 5.90 20.84
C LYS A 70 14.40 6.08 19.38
N ILE A 71 14.39 5.00 18.62
CA ILE A 71 14.78 4.92 17.22
C ILE A 71 13.52 4.73 16.39
N GLU A 72 13.22 5.69 15.54
CA GLU A 72 12.09 5.68 14.64
C GLU A 72 12.62 5.61 13.20
N VAL A 73 12.10 4.68 12.38
CA VAL A 73 12.54 4.47 11.00
C VAL A 73 11.32 4.37 10.09
N GLY A 74 11.40 5.01 8.92
CA GLY A 74 10.32 4.99 7.93
C GLY A 74 10.77 5.53 6.58
N TRP A 75 9.80 5.92 5.78
CA TRP A 75 10.01 6.53 4.46
C TRP A 75 9.84 8.04 4.52
N GLY A 76 10.58 8.76 3.69
CA GLY A 76 10.47 10.23 3.58
C GLY A 76 9.24 10.67 2.81
N LEU A 77 8.82 9.89 1.81
CA LEU A 77 7.59 10.10 1.05
C LEU A 77 6.70 8.87 1.21
N GLU A 78 5.44 9.09 1.55
CA GLU A 78 4.42 8.05 1.78
C GLU A 78 3.19 8.26 0.90
N PRO A 79 2.62 7.17 0.37
CA PRO A 79 3.13 5.80 0.43
C PRO A 79 4.44 5.64 -0.37
N PRO A 80 5.37 4.77 0.07
CA PRO A 80 6.56 4.46 -0.70
C PRO A 80 6.17 3.65 -1.94
N VAL A 81 6.67 4.05 -3.11
CA VAL A 81 6.29 3.43 -4.39
C VAL A 81 7.53 2.97 -5.14
N VAL A 82 7.42 1.79 -5.76
CA VAL A 82 8.49 1.19 -6.55
C VAL A 82 8.93 2.11 -7.71
N SER A 83 10.23 2.16 -7.98
CA SER A 83 10.87 2.97 -9.03
C SER A 83 10.78 4.49 -8.85
N ILE A 84 10.22 4.97 -7.75
CA ILE A 84 10.22 6.39 -7.39
C ILE A 84 11.32 6.63 -6.36
N ARG A 85 12.13 7.70 -6.57
CA ARG A 85 13.15 8.10 -5.60
C ARG A 85 12.48 8.47 -4.28
N ASN A 86 13.02 7.94 -3.20
CA ASN A 86 12.58 8.19 -1.83
C ASN A 86 13.80 8.25 -0.90
N ASP A 87 13.58 8.54 0.36
CA ASP A 87 14.60 8.50 1.39
C ASP A 87 14.16 7.56 2.51
N PHE A 88 15.07 6.71 3.02
CA PHE A 88 14.88 6.15 4.35
C PHE A 88 15.14 7.27 5.35
N VAL A 89 14.21 7.50 6.26
CA VAL A 89 14.34 8.49 7.31
C VAL A 89 14.49 7.83 8.66
N PHE A 90 15.37 8.39 9.47
CA PHE A 90 15.66 7.92 10.81
C PHE A 90 15.52 9.09 11.77
N LYS A 91 14.88 8.85 12.90
CA LYS A 91 14.76 9.80 13.98
C LYS A 91 15.24 9.16 15.26
N ILE A 92 16.30 9.70 15.83
CA ILE A 92 16.91 9.22 17.06
C ILE A 92 16.68 10.27 18.14
N THR A 93 16.01 9.87 19.20
CA THR A 93 15.71 10.76 20.33
C THR A 93 16.07 10.08 21.64
N GLU A 94 16.37 10.92 22.64
CA GLU A 94 16.59 10.53 24.04
C GLU A 94 15.69 11.34 24.97
N PRO A 95 15.42 10.90 26.21
CA PRO A 95 14.65 11.67 27.17
C PRO A 95 15.26 13.06 27.38
N GLY A 96 14.42 14.08 27.36
CA GLY A 96 14.79 15.46 27.64
C GLY A 96 14.69 15.81 29.12
N ASP A 97 14.97 17.07 29.44
CA ASP A 97 15.02 17.57 30.82
C ASP A 97 13.65 17.62 31.55
N THR A 98 12.56 17.53 30.81
CA THR A 98 11.20 17.56 31.37
C THR A 98 10.47 16.24 31.11
N PRO A 99 9.54 15.82 32.00
CA PRO A 99 8.73 14.61 31.80
C PRO A 99 8.03 14.62 30.43
N ASN A 100 8.12 13.50 29.70
CA ASN A 100 7.54 13.33 28.37
C ASN A 100 8.15 14.22 27.25
N SER A 101 9.29 14.89 27.49
CA SER A 101 10.05 15.56 26.45
C SER A 101 11.11 14.63 25.86
N TYR A 102 11.42 14.84 24.57
CA TYR A 102 12.45 14.10 23.87
C TYR A 102 13.35 15.08 23.12
N THR A 103 14.66 14.85 23.21
CA THR A 103 15.68 15.64 22.52
C THR A 103 16.28 14.82 21.38
N GLY A 104 16.52 15.43 20.23
CA GLY A 104 17.15 14.76 19.09
C GLY A 104 18.64 14.51 19.36
N VAL A 105 19.10 13.28 19.14
CA VAL A 105 20.50 12.89 19.31
C VAL A 105 21.30 13.30 18.09
N THR A 106 22.39 14.04 18.27
CA THR A 106 23.30 14.43 17.21
C THR A 106 24.41 13.40 17.00
N ASN A 107 24.90 13.27 15.76
CA ASN A 107 25.96 12.31 15.40
C ASN A 107 25.66 10.85 15.77
N ALA A 108 24.38 10.48 15.86
CA ALA A 108 23.96 9.14 16.26
C ALA A 108 24.56 8.03 15.37
N PHE A 109 24.77 8.29 14.08
CA PHE A 109 25.29 7.32 13.13
C PHE A 109 26.82 7.37 12.94
N LYS A 110 27.57 8.07 13.81
CA LYS A 110 29.04 8.13 13.70
C LYS A 110 29.69 6.75 13.81
N ASN A 111 29.19 5.91 14.72
CA ASN A 111 29.70 4.56 14.99
C ASN A 111 28.61 3.49 14.76
N VAL A 112 27.56 3.79 14.01
CA VAL A 112 26.50 2.87 13.65
C VAL A 112 26.53 2.59 12.15
N GLU A 113 26.65 1.34 11.78
CA GLU A 113 26.48 0.87 10.41
C GLU A 113 25.02 0.54 10.14
N VAL A 114 24.48 1.00 9.02
CA VAL A 114 23.12 0.70 8.59
C VAL A 114 23.14 -0.09 7.31
N THR A 115 22.40 -1.19 7.32
CA THR A 115 22.23 -2.10 6.18
C THR A 115 20.75 -2.24 5.85
N ALA A 116 20.36 -1.90 4.64
CA ALA A 116 19.04 -2.16 4.12
C ALA A 116 18.97 -3.61 3.58
N MET A 117 17.91 -4.33 3.93
CA MET A 117 17.71 -5.73 3.56
C MET A 117 16.35 -5.90 2.89
N PHE A 118 16.31 -6.73 1.82
CA PHE A 118 15.09 -7.11 1.11
C PHE A 118 15.26 -8.50 0.48
N GLY A 119 14.36 -9.44 0.77
CA GLY A 119 14.33 -10.75 0.12
C GLY A 119 15.65 -11.52 0.15
N GLY A 120 16.42 -11.42 1.25
CA GLY A 120 17.74 -12.05 1.41
C GLY A 120 18.91 -11.28 0.78
N VAL A 121 18.64 -10.17 0.10
CA VAL A 121 19.68 -9.26 -0.39
C VAL A 121 19.90 -8.16 0.63
N SER A 122 21.17 -7.78 0.84
CA SER A 122 21.52 -6.69 1.76
C SER A 122 22.42 -5.67 1.08
N LYS A 123 22.30 -4.40 1.48
CA LYS A 123 23.11 -3.29 1.01
C LYS A 123 23.42 -2.35 2.17
N LYS A 124 24.69 -2.09 2.41
CA LYS A 124 25.11 -1.00 3.31
C LYS A 124 24.70 0.32 2.69
N ILE A 125 24.12 1.21 3.49
CA ILE A 125 23.67 2.53 3.06
C ILE A 125 24.39 3.63 3.83
N ASP A 126 24.62 4.77 3.15
CA ASP A 126 25.24 5.94 3.73
C ASP A 126 24.15 6.81 4.38
N ILE A 127 24.41 7.25 5.60
CA ILE A 127 23.47 8.07 6.37
C ILE A 127 23.93 9.52 6.35
N HIS A 128 23.02 10.41 5.98
CA HIS A 128 23.21 11.86 5.98
C HIS A 128 22.46 12.50 7.13
N SER A 129 23.04 13.53 7.75
CA SER A 129 22.36 14.31 8.78
C SER A 129 21.39 15.31 8.15
N ASP A 130 20.20 15.42 8.73
CA ASP A 130 19.26 16.50 8.44
C ASP A 130 19.59 17.74 9.29
N PRO A 131 19.28 18.98 8.85
CA PRO A 131 19.41 20.18 9.69
C PRO A 131 18.60 20.11 10.99
N LYS A 132 17.55 19.33 11.04
CA LYS A 132 16.75 19.08 12.23
C LYS A 132 17.45 18.07 13.14
N LEU A 133 17.67 18.45 14.39
CA LEU A 133 18.38 17.61 15.37
C LEU A 133 17.70 16.25 15.55
N GLY A 134 18.51 15.21 15.52
CA GLY A 134 18.05 13.83 15.67
C GLY A 134 17.45 13.21 14.42
N TYR A 135 17.38 13.95 13.30
CA TYR A 135 16.90 13.44 12.02
C TYR A 135 18.04 13.14 11.06
N TYR A 136 17.88 12.02 10.36
CA TYR A 136 18.86 11.51 9.39
C TYR A 136 18.12 10.88 8.21
N PHE A 137 18.79 10.79 7.07
CA PHE A 137 18.20 10.19 5.88
C PHE A 137 19.23 9.47 5.02
N SER A 138 18.74 8.57 4.17
CA SER A 138 19.52 7.89 3.13
C SER A 138 18.71 7.78 1.85
N PRO A 139 19.19 8.36 0.73
CA PRO A 139 18.45 8.32 -0.53
C PRO A 139 18.45 6.92 -1.13
N VAL A 140 17.30 6.51 -1.68
CA VAL A 140 17.09 5.21 -2.29
C VAL A 140 16.05 5.26 -3.40
N ILE A 141 16.15 4.34 -4.35
CA ILE A 141 15.06 4.02 -5.28
C ILE A 141 14.67 2.56 -4.99
N PRO A 142 13.52 2.30 -4.34
CA PRO A 142 13.06 0.94 -4.15
C PRO A 142 12.70 0.33 -5.50
N THR A 143 13.21 -0.86 -5.79
CA THR A 143 13.01 -1.54 -7.08
C THR A 143 12.06 -2.73 -7.00
N LYS A 144 11.60 -3.06 -5.80
CA LYS A 144 10.68 -4.17 -5.51
C LYS A 144 9.63 -3.72 -4.52
N THR A 145 8.41 -4.22 -4.69
CA THR A 145 7.31 -4.06 -3.74
C THR A 145 7.47 -4.98 -2.55
N GLY A 146 6.99 -4.55 -1.38
CA GLY A 146 7.04 -5.31 -0.13
C GLY A 146 7.94 -4.68 0.94
N THR A 147 8.14 -5.40 2.04
CA THR A 147 8.80 -4.91 3.26
C THR A 147 10.30 -4.85 3.11
N TYR A 148 10.89 -3.70 3.38
CA TYR A 148 12.34 -3.53 3.59
C TYR A 148 12.64 -3.57 5.08
N ILE A 149 13.83 -4.05 5.45
CA ILE A 149 14.27 -4.14 6.85
C ILE A 149 15.56 -3.33 6.99
N MET A 150 15.59 -2.41 7.96
CA MET A 150 16.80 -1.68 8.33
C MET A 150 17.50 -2.40 9.47
N TYR A 151 18.73 -2.82 9.25
CA TYR A 151 19.59 -3.39 10.28
C TYR A 151 20.60 -2.36 10.74
N LEU A 152 20.50 -1.96 12.01
CA LEU A 152 21.40 -1.00 12.66
C LEU A 152 22.33 -1.76 13.61
N LYS A 153 23.64 -1.60 13.41
CA LYS A 153 24.65 -2.28 14.24
C LYS A 153 25.79 -1.31 14.56
N GLY A 154 26.14 -1.23 15.83
CA GLY A 154 27.22 -0.37 16.31
C GLY A 154 26.96 0.16 17.70
N GLU A 155 27.26 1.43 17.93
CA GLU A 155 27.03 2.12 19.20
C GLU A 155 26.59 3.57 19.00
N ILE A 156 25.72 4.06 19.86
CA ILE A 156 25.37 5.48 19.97
C ILE A 156 25.87 5.96 21.33
N ASN A 157 26.82 6.90 21.35
CA ASN A 157 27.44 7.45 22.58
C ASN A 157 27.86 6.36 23.58
N GLY A 158 28.43 5.24 23.11
CA GLY A 158 28.87 4.13 23.92
C GLY A 158 27.80 3.08 24.28
N ILE A 159 26.55 3.29 23.90
CA ILE A 159 25.46 2.32 24.08
C ILE A 159 25.40 1.42 22.84
N PRO A 160 25.52 0.08 23.00
CA PRO A 160 25.49 -0.82 21.88
C PRO A 160 24.11 -0.91 21.23
N ILE A 161 24.06 -0.81 19.91
CA ILE A 161 22.87 -0.91 19.09
C ILE A 161 22.99 -2.16 18.20
N ASN A 162 21.95 -3.00 18.21
CA ASN A 162 21.87 -4.18 17.35
C ASN A 162 20.40 -4.53 17.12
N VAL A 163 19.76 -3.82 16.20
CA VAL A 163 18.32 -3.92 15.97
C VAL A 163 17.99 -4.07 14.49
N GLN A 164 16.89 -4.77 14.23
CA GLN A 164 16.29 -4.91 12.91
C GLN A 164 14.90 -4.26 12.94
N ILE A 165 14.68 -3.32 12.06
CA ILE A 165 13.47 -2.49 12.04
C ILE A 165 12.82 -2.63 10.66
N PRO A 166 11.65 -3.29 10.56
CA PRO A 166 10.90 -3.31 9.32
C PRO A 166 10.31 -1.93 9.06
N VAL A 167 10.35 -1.48 7.81
CA VAL A 167 9.69 -0.25 7.36
C VAL A 167 8.43 -0.61 6.58
N GLU A 168 7.54 0.37 6.39
CA GLU A 168 6.31 0.21 5.64
C GLU A 168 6.55 -0.38 4.25
N ASP A 169 5.61 -1.20 3.79
CA ASP A 169 5.71 -1.90 2.50
C ASP A 169 5.73 -0.92 1.33
N VAL A 170 6.69 -1.15 0.43
CA VAL A 170 6.75 -0.46 -0.85
C VAL A 170 5.63 -0.97 -1.74
N GLU A 171 4.83 -0.05 -2.26
CA GLU A 171 3.69 -0.35 -3.11
C GLU A 171 4.03 -0.28 -4.61
N SER A 172 3.12 -0.76 -5.43
CA SER A 172 3.22 -0.61 -6.90
C SER A 172 2.86 0.83 -7.31
N THR A 173 3.30 1.26 -8.51
CA THR A 173 2.94 2.57 -9.09
C THR A 173 1.45 2.79 -9.24
N ALA A 174 0.67 1.70 -9.31
CA ALA A 174 -0.79 1.74 -9.49
C ALA A 174 -1.53 2.53 -8.40
N VAL A 175 -0.96 2.67 -7.19
CA VAL A 175 -1.55 3.47 -6.11
C VAL A 175 -1.56 4.96 -6.39
N LEU A 176 -0.65 5.43 -7.27
CA LEU A 176 -0.52 6.84 -7.65
C LEU A 176 -1.04 7.12 -9.07
N ASP A 177 -1.51 6.11 -9.79
CA ASP A 177 -1.99 6.27 -11.18
C ASP A 177 -3.23 7.15 -11.23
N PHE A 178 -3.18 8.17 -12.10
CA PHE A 178 -4.35 8.99 -12.44
C PHE A 178 -4.37 9.34 -13.95
N PRO A 179 -5.46 9.05 -14.69
CA PRO A 179 -6.59 8.22 -14.25
C PRO A 179 -6.16 6.78 -13.97
N GLN A 180 -6.85 6.11 -13.04
CA GLN A 180 -6.54 4.73 -12.72
C GLN A 180 -6.69 3.86 -13.99
N THR A 181 -5.61 3.19 -14.36
CA THR A 181 -5.67 2.12 -15.37
C THR A 181 -6.46 0.98 -14.75
N SER A 182 -7.71 0.80 -15.23
CA SER A 182 -8.58 -0.31 -14.82
C SER A 182 -7.78 -1.61 -14.86
N GLY A 183 -7.63 -2.27 -13.71
CA GLY A 183 -6.75 -3.40 -13.51
C GLY A 183 -6.90 -4.46 -14.60
N SER A 184 -5.79 -4.90 -15.14
CA SER A 184 -5.48 -6.00 -16.05
C SER A 184 -4.85 -5.64 -17.40
N SER A 185 -4.30 -4.42 -17.57
CA SER A 185 -3.59 -4.10 -18.84
C SER A 185 -2.25 -4.84 -18.96
N SER A 186 -1.57 -5.18 -17.85
CA SER A 186 -0.24 -5.81 -17.93
C SER A 186 -0.26 -7.18 -18.62
N ASP A 187 -1.25 -8.02 -18.33
CA ASP A 187 -1.35 -9.34 -18.98
C ASP A 187 -1.81 -9.21 -20.43
N GLN A 188 -2.70 -8.26 -20.71
CA GLN A 188 -3.21 -8.01 -22.08
C GLN A 188 -2.15 -7.32 -22.95
N ASP A 189 -1.37 -6.40 -22.37
CA ASP A 189 -0.24 -5.75 -23.04
C ASP A 189 0.89 -6.74 -23.32
N VAL A 190 1.22 -7.62 -22.37
CA VAL A 190 2.19 -8.70 -22.57
C VAL A 190 1.73 -9.68 -23.66
N ILE A 191 0.45 -10.05 -23.68
CA ILE A 191 -0.13 -10.90 -24.72
C ILE A 191 -0.08 -10.18 -26.07
N SER A 192 -0.43 -8.90 -26.14
CA SER A 192 -0.40 -8.09 -27.35
C SER A 192 1.03 -7.95 -27.88
N LEU A 193 2.00 -7.68 -27.01
CA LEU A 193 3.42 -7.60 -27.36
C LEU A 193 3.95 -8.95 -27.87
N LYS A 194 3.62 -10.04 -27.19
CA LYS A 194 3.98 -11.40 -27.62
C LYS A 194 3.40 -11.74 -28.99
N ASN A 195 2.16 -11.36 -29.25
CA ASN A 195 1.52 -11.55 -30.55
C ASN A 195 2.18 -10.70 -31.63
N ALA A 196 2.56 -9.44 -31.35
CA ALA A 196 3.28 -8.58 -32.26
C ALA A 196 4.68 -9.12 -32.59
N ILE A 197 5.42 -9.62 -31.61
CA ILE A 197 6.72 -10.26 -31.79
C ILE A 197 6.58 -11.51 -32.70
N SER A 198 5.56 -12.35 -32.41
CA SER A 198 5.30 -13.55 -33.21
C SER A 198 4.91 -13.24 -34.67
N SER A 199 4.23 -12.10 -34.90
CA SER A 199 3.92 -11.60 -36.24
C SER A 199 5.18 -11.15 -36.98
N LEU A 200 5.99 -10.33 -36.35
CA LEU A 200 7.27 -9.86 -36.89
C LEU A 200 8.23 -11.02 -37.21
N GLN A 201 8.29 -12.05 -36.37
CA GLN A 201 9.10 -13.25 -36.65
C GLN A 201 8.62 -13.97 -37.89
N ARG A 202 7.31 -14.09 -38.13
CA ARG A 202 6.75 -14.68 -39.37
C ARG A 202 7.07 -13.84 -40.57
N ASP A 203 6.96 -12.52 -40.48
CA ASP A 203 7.24 -11.61 -41.57
C ASP A 203 8.73 -11.66 -41.99
N VAL A 204 9.64 -11.70 -41.00
CA VAL A 204 11.09 -11.86 -41.23
C VAL A 204 11.40 -13.21 -41.86
N SER A 205 10.74 -14.29 -41.40
CA SER A 205 10.92 -15.61 -42.02
C SER A 205 10.45 -15.64 -43.48
N SER A 206 9.29 -15.04 -43.75
CA SER A 206 8.76 -14.97 -45.12
C SER A 206 9.63 -14.12 -46.07
N MET A 207 10.23 -13.04 -45.54
CA MET A 207 11.20 -12.23 -46.32
C MET A 207 12.49 -13.00 -46.59
N LYS A 208 12.95 -13.81 -45.65
CA LYS A 208 14.15 -14.66 -45.81
C LYS A 208 13.91 -15.73 -46.91
N ASP A 209 12.79 -16.44 -46.84
CA ASP A 209 12.42 -17.45 -47.79
C ASP A 209 12.20 -16.85 -49.22
N GLY A 210 11.66 -15.62 -49.29
CA GLY A 210 11.51 -14.87 -50.53
C GLY A 210 12.85 -14.41 -51.12
N SER A 211 13.86 -14.13 -50.28
CA SER A 211 15.20 -13.73 -50.70
C SER A 211 16.05 -14.90 -51.24
N GLU A 212 15.84 -16.12 -50.73
CA GLU A 212 16.51 -17.31 -51.27
C GLU A 212 15.97 -17.71 -52.65
N ASN A 213 14.72 -17.37 -52.96
CA ASN A 213 14.11 -17.69 -54.27
C ASN A 213 14.48 -16.69 -55.38
N VAL A 214 15.05 -15.52 -55.07
CA VAL A 214 15.50 -14.52 -56.03
C VAL A 214 16.95 -14.79 -56.51
N ASN A 215 17.75 -15.55 -55.76
CA ASN A 215 19.13 -15.88 -56.14
C ASN A 215 19.30 -17.13 -57.05
N GLY A 216 18.18 -17.80 -57.39
CA GLY A 216 18.20 -19.01 -58.24
C GLY A 216 17.97 -18.81 -59.75
N GLY A 217 17.80 -17.57 -60.21
CA GLY A 217 17.37 -17.37 -61.63
C GLY A 217 17.97 -16.18 -62.38
N ALA A 218 19.29 -16.07 -62.46
CA ALA A 218 19.92 -15.23 -63.51
C ALA A 218 21.36 -15.69 -63.74
N ALA A 219 21.53 -16.88 -64.31
CA ALA A 219 22.74 -17.17 -65.02
C ALA A 219 22.60 -16.44 -66.41
N TYR A 220 23.23 -15.28 -66.52
CA TYR A 220 23.36 -14.64 -67.80
C TYR A 220 24.41 -15.40 -68.59
N ASP A 221 23.95 -16.17 -69.60
CA ASP A 221 24.74 -16.76 -70.65
C ASP A 221 25.25 -15.63 -71.54
N PHE A 222 26.49 -15.21 -71.39
CA PHE A 222 27.23 -14.43 -72.36
C PHE A 222 28.07 -15.39 -73.19
N ALA A 223 27.51 -15.86 -74.29
CA ALA A 223 28.26 -16.42 -75.41
C ALA A 223 28.48 -15.37 -76.55
N ILE A 224 29.67 -15.18 -76.90
CA ILE A 224 30.24 -14.36 -78.04
C ILE A 224 29.79 -14.76 -79.32
#